data_89cbdac8bdc01dbdcf1d48cdbc9a301f
#
_entry.id   89cbdac8bdc01dbdcf1d48cdbc9a301f
#
_cell.length_a   1.000
_cell.length_b   1.000
_cell.length_c   1.000
_cell.angle_alpha   90.00
_cell.angle_beta   90.00
_cell.angle_gamma   90.00
#
_symmetry.space_group_name_H-M   'P 1'
#
loop_
_entity.id
_entity.type
_entity.pdbx_description
1 polymer ?
#
loop_
_entity_poly.entity_id
_entity_poly.type
_entity_poly.pdbx_seq_one_letter_code
_entity_poly.pdbx_strand_id
1 'polypeptide(L)'
;EDGILGGGELNNHIFCEILHKRGHVVRRVHSHELTRDIIEENKQEYCFIIANFLNIKPDVISAIRNLTRYVIYEHDHKYLKTRNPALYEDFQAPADQLVYHDFYASALAVLCQSSMHKDIVEKNLKLNNIHSLSGNLWSTDVLDFIEELSQGEKKPECSIMESNIDHKNTSGAVKYCILKNMEYDLIAPSDYKKFIKRLSQNESLVFFPKT
;
A
#
# COMPACT_ATOMS: atom_id res chain seq x y z
N GLU A 1 2.99 -13.90 -8.22
CA GLU A 1 3.01 -14.49 -6.86
C GLU A 1 1.59 -14.61 -6.35
N ASP A 2 0.90 -15.65 -6.81
CA ASP A 2 -0.48 -15.97 -6.43
C ASP A 2 -0.50 -16.58 -5.03
N GLY A 3 -0.26 -15.78 -3.99
CA GLY A 3 -0.25 -16.30 -2.62
C GLY A 3 -0.02 -15.29 -1.51
N ILE A 4 0.47 -14.10 -1.81
CA ILE A 4 0.65 -13.05 -0.81
C ILE A 4 -0.42 -11.99 -1.04
N LEU A 5 -1.53 -12.09 -0.31
CA LEU A 5 -2.56 -11.06 -0.28
C LEU A 5 -2.12 -9.97 0.72
N GLY A 6 -1.20 -9.10 0.28
CA GLY A 6 -0.88 -7.87 0.99
C GLY A 6 -1.83 -6.74 0.61
N GLY A 7 -1.96 -5.74 1.48
CA GLY A 7 -2.80 -4.57 1.19
C GLY A 7 -2.38 -3.80 -0.06
N GLY A 8 -1.08 -3.78 -0.37
CA GLY A 8 -0.55 -3.16 -1.59
C GLY A 8 -0.97 -3.89 -2.86
N GLU A 9 -0.88 -5.23 -2.88
CA GLU A 9 -1.27 -6.05 -4.02
C GLU A 9 -2.77 -5.96 -4.27
N LEU A 10 -3.58 -5.95 -3.21
CA LEU A 10 -5.03 -5.76 -3.32
C LEU A 10 -5.36 -4.38 -3.93
N ASN A 11 -4.73 -3.31 -3.45
CA ASN A 11 -4.93 -1.98 -4.01
C ASN A 11 -4.50 -1.89 -5.48
N ASN A 12 -3.39 -2.53 -5.85
CA ASN A 12 -2.95 -2.60 -7.25
C ASN A 12 -3.98 -3.33 -8.13
N HIS A 13 -4.55 -4.41 -7.62
CA HIS A 13 -5.59 -5.16 -8.32
C HIS A 13 -6.83 -4.28 -8.56
N ILE A 14 -7.38 -3.68 -7.51
CA ILE A 14 -8.54 -2.78 -7.60
C ILE A 14 -8.25 -1.58 -8.53
N PHE A 15 -7.04 -1.04 -8.49
CA PHE A 15 -6.65 0.05 -9.39
C PHE A 15 -6.71 -0.38 -10.86
N CYS A 16 -6.19 -1.56 -11.20
CA CYS A 16 -6.29 -2.13 -12.54
C CYS A 16 -7.75 -2.33 -12.97
N GLU A 17 -8.61 -2.84 -12.08
CA GLU A 17 -10.04 -3.00 -12.36
C GLU A 17 -10.73 -1.66 -12.63
N ILE A 18 -10.44 -0.62 -11.83
CA ILE A 18 -11.00 0.73 -12.04
C ILE A 18 -10.60 1.27 -13.41
N LEU A 19 -9.34 1.13 -13.79
CA LEU A 19 -8.86 1.57 -15.10
C LEU A 19 -9.55 0.80 -16.23
N HIS A 20 -9.68 -0.51 -16.08
CA HIS A 20 -10.36 -1.35 -17.07
C HIS A 20 -11.85 -0.98 -17.22
N LYS A 21 -12.56 -0.79 -16.10
CA LYS A 21 -13.97 -0.33 -16.09
C LYS A 21 -14.13 1.05 -16.76
N ARG A 22 -13.09 1.86 -16.76
CA ARG A 22 -13.05 3.18 -17.44
C ARG A 22 -12.65 3.10 -18.92
N GLY A 23 -12.51 1.89 -19.48
CA GLY A 23 -12.20 1.66 -20.89
C GLY A 23 -10.71 1.68 -21.23
N HIS A 24 -9.81 1.71 -20.24
CA HIS A 24 -8.38 1.62 -20.50
C HIS A 24 -7.93 0.17 -20.71
N VAL A 25 -7.01 -0.03 -21.66
CA VAL A 25 -6.31 -1.31 -21.81
C VAL A 25 -5.21 -1.39 -20.75
N VAL A 26 -5.29 -2.38 -19.87
CA VAL A 26 -4.35 -2.57 -18.76
C VAL A 26 -3.54 -3.84 -19.00
N ARG A 27 -2.22 -3.71 -19.04
CA ARG A 27 -1.27 -4.82 -19.06
C ARG A 27 -0.54 -4.87 -17.72
N ARG A 28 -0.57 -6.02 -17.05
CA ARG A 28 0.15 -6.25 -15.79
C ARG A 28 1.46 -6.95 -16.06
N VAL A 29 2.54 -6.47 -15.45
CA VAL A 29 3.88 -7.04 -15.54
C VAL A 29 4.45 -7.10 -14.12
N HIS A 30 5.00 -8.24 -13.73
CA HIS A 30 5.71 -8.34 -12.45
C HIS A 30 7.03 -7.58 -12.50
N SER A 31 7.39 -6.91 -11.40
CA SER A 31 8.60 -6.07 -11.34
C SER A 31 9.87 -6.81 -11.73
N HIS A 32 9.98 -8.11 -11.42
CA HIS A 32 11.15 -8.92 -11.76
C HIS A 32 11.18 -9.38 -13.24
N GLU A 33 10.04 -9.32 -13.93
CA GLU A 33 9.92 -9.65 -15.35
C GLU A 33 10.10 -8.43 -16.26
N LEU A 34 10.07 -7.22 -15.68
CA LEU A 34 10.20 -6.00 -16.45
C LEU A 34 11.64 -5.86 -17.00
N THR A 35 11.73 -5.78 -18.31
CA THR A 35 12.99 -5.62 -19.04
C THR A 35 13.00 -4.32 -19.83
N ARG A 36 14.19 -3.92 -20.28
CA ARG A 36 14.34 -2.77 -21.16
C ARG A 36 13.58 -2.96 -22.48
N ASP A 37 13.56 -4.16 -23.04
CA ASP A 37 12.88 -4.45 -24.30
C ASP A 37 11.35 -4.26 -24.15
N ILE A 38 10.75 -4.74 -23.05
CA ILE A 38 9.34 -4.50 -22.74
C ILE A 38 9.05 -2.99 -22.67
N ILE A 39 9.95 -2.20 -22.09
CA ILE A 39 9.79 -0.74 -22.02
C ILE A 39 9.85 -0.13 -23.42
N GLU A 40 10.88 -0.48 -24.22
CA GLU A 40 11.09 0.05 -25.58
C GLU A 40 9.89 -0.25 -26.50
N GLU A 41 9.34 -1.46 -26.43
CA GLU A 41 8.19 -1.87 -27.21
C GLU A 41 6.89 -1.12 -26.84
N ASN A 42 6.73 -0.73 -25.58
CA ASN A 42 5.47 -0.22 -25.05
C ASN A 42 5.47 1.27 -24.71
N LYS A 43 6.61 1.97 -24.76
CA LYS A 43 6.78 3.35 -24.31
C LYS A 43 5.91 4.40 -25.00
N GLN A 44 5.48 4.13 -26.23
CA GLN A 44 4.64 5.07 -26.99
C GLN A 44 3.14 4.88 -26.72
N GLU A 45 2.73 3.65 -26.43
CA GLU A 45 1.33 3.29 -26.29
C GLU A 45 0.85 3.33 -24.83
N TYR A 46 1.75 3.10 -23.88
CA TYR A 46 1.39 2.97 -22.47
C TYR A 46 1.99 4.06 -21.59
N CYS A 47 1.21 4.47 -20.60
CA CYS A 47 1.71 5.12 -19.41
C CYS A 47 2.01 4.04 -18.36
N PHE A 48 3.19 4.07 -17.78
CA PHE A 48 3.63 3.07 -16.81
C PHE A 48 3.19 3.45 -15.39
N ILE A 49 2.55 2.55 -14.68
CA ILE A 49 2.20 2.72 -13.27
C ILE A 49 3.09 1.80 -12.45
N ILE A 50 3.96 2.39 -11.67
CA ILE A 50 5.00 1.68 -10.92
C ILE A 50 4.60 1.59 -9.44
N ALA A 51 4.07 0.45 -9.02
CA ALA A 51 3.67 0.22 -7.64
C ALA A 51 4.80 -0.36 -6.77
N ASN A 52 5.68 -1.18 -7.35
CA ASN A 52 6.87 -1.69 -6.68
C ASN A 52 8.06 -1.73 -7.63
N PHE A 53 9.15 -1.07 -7.25
CA PHE A 53 10.34 -0.98 -8.07
C PHE A 53 11.63 -1.50 -7.38
N LEU A 54 11.53 -1.99 -6.14
CA LEU A 54 12.69 -2.46 -5.39
C LEU A 54 13.39 -3.66 -6.05
N ASN A 55 12.63 -4.48 -6.79
CA ASN A 55 13.14 -5.64 -7.52
C ASN A 55 13.44 -5.34 -9.00
N ILE A 56 13.28 -4.08 -9.43
CA ILE A 56 13.61 -3.66 -10.79
C ILE A 56 15.11 -3.35 -10.85
N LYS A 57 15.78 -3.82 -11.89
CA LYS A 57 17.21 -3.56 -12.09
C LYS A 57 17.47 -2.06 -12.32
N PRO A 58 18.62 -1.52 -11.86
CA PRO A 58 18.92 -0.08 -11.98
C PRO A 58 18.91 0.46 -13.41
N ASP A 59 19.36 -0.32 -14.38
CA ASP A 59 19.32 0.03 -15.80
C ASP A 59 17.90 0.13 -16.35
N VAL A 60 17.01 -0.75 -15.88
CA VAL A 60 15.57 -0.74 -16.22
C VAL A 60 14.88 0.47 -15.56
N ILE A 61 15.18 0.80 -14.30
CA ILE A 61 14.70 2.03 -13.65
C ILE A 61 15.13 3.27 -14.44
N SER A 62 16.39 3.30 -14.89
CA SER A 62 16.91 4.36 -15.76
C SER A 62 16.14 4.45 -17.09
N ALA A 63 15.81 3.30 -17.70
CA ALA A 63 15.01 3.25 -18.92
C ALA A 63 13.60 3.78 -18.70
N ILE A 64 12.92 3.38 -17.63
CA ILE A 64 11.60 3.93 -17.26
C ILE A 64 11.68 5.45 -17.19
N ARG A 65 12.63 5.98 -16.41
CA ARG A 65 12.81 7.42 -16.18
C ARG A 65 13.01 8.21 -17.46
N ASN A 66 13.82 7.68 -18.38
CA ASN A 66 14.27 8.42 -19.55
C ASN A 66 13.41 8.20 -20.81
N LEU A 67 12.67 7.11 -20.87
CA LEU A 67 12.00 6.68 -22.10
C LEU A 67 10.48 6.67 -22.00
N THR A 68 9.91 6.78 -20.80
CA THR A 68 8.46 6.58 -20.62
C THR A 68 7.78 7.73 -19.91
N ARG A 69 6.44 7.74 -20.03
CA ARG A 69 5.57 8.48 -19.12
C ARG A 69 5.16 7.53 -17.99
N TYR A 70 5.44 7.87 -16.74
CA TYR A 70 5.12 7.01 -15.63
C TYR A 70 4.60 7.73 -14.41
N VAL A 71 3.86 6.98 -13.61
CA VAL A 71 3.31 7.37 -12.32
C VAL A 71 3.85 6.39 -11.28
N ILE A 72 4.18 6.87 -10.10
CA ILE A 72 4.53 6.01 -8.96
C ILE A 72 3.29 5.86 -8.08
N TYR A 73 2.87 4.62 -7.80
CA TYR A 73 1.87 4.32 -6.79
C TYR A 73 2.60 3.89 -5.51
N GLU A 74 2.78 4.86 -4.61
CA GLU A 74 3.59 4.68 -3.42
C GLU A 74 2.80 4.06 -2.27
N HIS A 75 3.32 2.95 -1.71
CA HIS A 75 2.68 2.21 -0.64
C HIS A 75 3.44 2.26 0.70
N ASP A 76 4.79 2.35 0.67
CA ASP A 76 5.61 2.05 1.84
C ASP A 76 6.95 2.79 1.92
N HIS A 77 6.98 4.06 1.52
CA HIS A 77 8.13 4.96 1.67
C HIS A 77 9.44 4.44 1.05
N LYS A 78 9.37 3.91 -0.18
CA LYS A 78 10.54 3.33 -0.91
C LYS A 78 11.64 4.34 -1.20
N TYR A 79 11.38 5.63 -1.05
CA TYR A 79 12.39 6.70 -1.14
C TYR A 79 13.33 6.76 0.07
N LEU A 80 13.07 5.98 1.12
CA LEU A 80 13.93 5.84 2.31
C LEU A 80 14.68 4.51 2.31
N LYS A 81 15.95 4.51 2.69
CA LYS A 81 16.74 3.28 2.89
C LYS A 81 16.09 2.35 3.91
N THR A 82 15.55 2.92 4.98
CA THR A 82 14.88 2.18 6.07
C THR A 82 13.42 1.84 5.75
N ARG A 83 12.81 2.51 4.78
CA ARG A 83 11.37 2.43 4.46
C ARG A 83 10.44 2.76 5.65
N ASN A 84 10.99 3.36 6.70
CA ASN A 84 10.23 3.69 7.90
C ASN A 84 10.54 5.14 8.34
N PRO A 85 9.70 6.11 7.99
CA PRO A 85 9.90 7.50 8.39
C PRO A 85 9.72 7.73 9.90
N ALA A 86 9.02 6.85 10.62
CA ALA A 86 8.80 6.96 12.06
C ALA A 86 10.10 6.79 12.89
N LEU A 87 11.19 6.37 12.26
CA LEU A 87 12.51 6.31 12.91
C LEU A 87 13.18 7.69 13.04
N TYR A 88 12.62 8.72 12.42
CA TYR A 88 13.18 10.06 12.37
C TYR A 88 12.26 11.06 13.04
N GLU A 89 12.86 12.05 13.71
CA GLU A 89 12.10 13.12 14.33
C GLU A 89 11.21 13.80 13.30
N ASP A 90 9.95 13.98 13.67
CA ASP A 90 8.95 14.63 12.83
C ASP A 90 8.81 14.00 11.44
N PHE A 91 9.11 12.68 11.33
CA PHE A 91 9.09 11.87 10.10
C PHE A 91 10.04 12.38 9.00
N GLN A 92 11.02 13.22 9.32
CA GLN A 92 11.97 13.78 8.37
C GLN A 92 13.31 13.09 8.46
N ALA A 93 13.66 12.32 7.46
CA ALA A 93 14.95 11.63 7.36
C ALA A 93 16.07 12.58 6.94
N PRO A 94 17.31 12.38 7.40
CA PRO A 94 18.47 13.09 6.88
C PRO A 94 18.71 12.74 5.40
N ALA A 95 19.36 13.66 4.67
CA ALA A 95 19.50 13.56 3.22
C ALA A 95 20.25 12.29 2.75
N ASP A 96 21.18 11.78 3.54
CA ASP A 96 21.93 10.55 3.25
C ASP A 96 21.07 9.28 3.35
N GLN A 97 19.89 9.35 3.94
CA GLN A 97 18.90 8.27 4.01
C GLN A 97 17.92 8.28 2.83
N LEU A 98 17.91 9.34 2.04
CA LEU A 98 17.03 9.45 0.87
C LEU A 98 17.65 8.71 -0.33
N VAL A 99 16.80 7.96 -1.04
CA VAL A 99 17.17 7.21 -2.25
C VAL A 99 16.13 7.45 -3.34
N TYR A 100 16.51 7.20 -4.58
CA TYR A 100 15.60 7.31 -5.74
C TYR A 100 14.97 8.69 -5.99
N HIS A 101 15.49 9.77 -5.39
CA HIS A 101 14.92 11.11 -5.52
C HIS A 101 14.62 11.48 -6.99
N ASP A 102 15.57 11.29 -7.91
CA ASP A 102 15.36 11.62 -9.33
C ASP A 102 14.26 10.76 -9.99
N PHE A 103 14.09 9.52 -9.53
CA PHE A 103 13.02 8.67 -10.02
C PHE A 103 11.64 9.20 -9.60
N TYR A 104 11.51 9.70 -8.38
CA TYR A 104 10.28 10.36 -7.91
C TYR A 104 10.07 11.71 -8.59
N ALA A 105 11.13 12.51 -8.75
CA ALA A 105 11.06 13.83 -9.36
C ALA A 105 10.66 13.80 -10.85
N SER A 106 11.07 12.76 -11.58
CA SER A 106 10.77 12.60 -13.01
C SER A 106 9.40 11.95 -13.27
N ALA A 107 8.73 11.43 -12.26
CA ALA A 107 7.40 10.85 -12.41
C ALA A 107 6.36 11.95 -12.72
N LEU A 108 5.35 11.65 -13.55
CA LEU A 108 4.23 12.54 -13.82
C LEU A 108 3.44 12.83 -12.55
N ALA A 109 3.31 11.83 -11.69
CA ALA A 109 2.67 11.92 -10.39
C ALA A 109 3.19 10.82 -9.46
N VAL A 110 3.20 11.12 -8.15
CA VAL A 110 3.38 10.14 -7.08
C VAL A 110 2.07 10.07 -6.31
N LEU A 111 1.43 8.91 -6.33
CA LEU A 111 0.12 8.70 -5.71
C LEU A 111 0.31 8.07 -4.32
N CYS A 112 -0.11 8.77 -3.29
CA CYS A 112 -0.06 8.32 -1.89
C CYS A 112 -1.45 7.93 -1.40
N GLN A 113 -1.53 6.92 -0.54
CA GLN A 113 -2.79 6.36 -0.06
C GLN A 113 -3.58 7.30 0.86
N SER A 114 -2.89 8.21 1.57
CA SER A 114 -3.54 9.16 2.48
C SER A 114 -2.87 10.53 2.43
N SER A 115 -3.56 11.55 2.97
CA SER A 115 -2.99 12.89 3.11
C SER A 115 -1.76 12.89 4.00
N MET A 116 -1.78 12.17 5.12
CA MET A 116 -0.62 12.02 6.00
C MET A 116 0.57 11.38 5.26
N HIS A 117 0.33 10.33 4.47
CA HIS A 117 1.38 9.70 3.65
C HIS A 117 1.96 10.71 2.67
N LYS A 118 1.10 11.44 1.94
CA LYS A 118 1.51 12.52 1.03
C LYS A 118 2.40 13.54 1.73
N ASP A 119 1.94 14.08 2.88
CA ASP A 119 2.66 15.13 3.61
C ASP A 119 4.05 14.67 4.06
N ILE A 120 4.17 13.41 4.50
CA ILE A 120 5.47 12.81 4.87
C ILE A 120 6.39 12.68 3.63
N VAL A 121 5.86 12.23 2.49
CA VAL A 121 6.65 12.11 1.24
C VAL A 121 7.09 13.49 0.76
N GLU A 122 6.20 14.48 0.73
CA GLU A 122 6.52 15.88 0.36
C GLU A 122 7.59 16.48 1.26
N LYS A 123 7.47 16.27 2.57
CA LYS A 123 8.42 16.77 3.56
C LYS A 123 9.84 16.27 3.32
N ASN A 124 9.97 15.00 2.92
CA ASN A 124 11.26 14.37 2.67
C ASN A 124 11.82 14.67 1.27
N LEU A 125 11.00 14.56 0.24
CA LEU A 125 11.46 14.70 -1.14
C LEU A 125 11.42 16.14 -1.67
N LYS A 126 10.61 17.01 -1.06
CA LYS A 126 10.41 18.41 -1.47
C LYS A 126 9.99 18.54 -2.95
N LEU A 127 9.11 17.65 -3.38
CA LEU A 127 8.55 17.60 -4.74
C LEU A 127 7.11 18.09 -4.74
N ASN A 128 6.63 18.58 -5.87
CA ASN A 128 5.29 19.13 -6.06
C ASN A 128 4.34 18.23 -6.88
N ASN A 129 4.83 17.07 -7.34
CA ASN A 129 4.07 16.08 -8.11
C ASN A 129 3.48 14.96 -7.25
N ILE A 130 3.32 15.20 -5.94
CA ILE A 130 2.83 14.21 -4.97
C ILE A 130 1.36 14.48 -4.66
N HIS A 131 0.53 13.45 -4.80
CA HIS A 131 -0.92 13.55 -4.67
C HIS A 131 -1.46 12.49 -3.70
N SER A 132 -2.49 12.85 -2.94
CA SER A 132 -3.22 11.91 -2.08
C SER A 132 -4.43 11.34 -2.82
N LEU A 133 -4.64 10.03 -2.70
CA LEU A 133 -5.86 9.35 -3.13
C LEU A 133 -6.96 9.39 -2.04
N SER A 134 -6.65 9.97 -0.87
CA SER A 134 -7.56 10.10 0.28
C SER A 134 -8.00 8.77 0.90
N GLY A 135 -7.35 7.67 0.60
CA GLY A 135 -7.61 6.35 1.17
C GLY A 135 -7.11 5.22 0.29
N ASN A 136 -7.34 4.00 0.76
CA ASN A 136 -7.15 2.80 -0.03
C ASN A 136 -8.29 2.63 -1.03
N LEU A 137 -7.99 2.00 -2.15
CA LEU A 137 -8.98 1.69 -3.17
C LEU A 137 -9.72 0.41 -2.79
N TRP A 138 -11.04 0.46 -2.90
CA TRP A 138 -11.94 -0.66 -2.69
C TRP A 138 -12.92 -0.77 -3.87
N SER A 139 -13.37 -1.97 -4.19
CA SER A 139 -14.46 -2.12 -5.14
C SER A 139 -15.79 -1.67 -4.52
N THR A 140 -16.71 -1.20 -5.34
CA THR A 140 -18.04 -0.76 -4.88
C THR A 140 -18.74 -1.87 -4.10
N ASP A 141 -18.71 -3.10 -4.61
CA ASP A 141 -19.34 -4.27 -3.97
C ASP A 141 -18.80 -4.53 -2.55
N VAL A 142 -17.48 -4.30 -2.33
CA VAL A 142 -16.88 -4.43 -0.99
C VAL A 142 -17.32 -3.28 -0.09
N LEU A 143 -17.42 -2.06 -0.63
CA LEU A 143 -17.89 -0.91 0.15
C LEU A 143 -19.36 -1.09 0.56
N ASP A 144 -20.22 -1.50 -0.36
CA ASP A 144 -21.63 -1.77 -0.11
C ASP A 144 -21.80 -2.87 0.96
N PHE A 145 -21.00 -3.94 0.85
CA PHE A 145 -20.98 -5.02 1.84
C PHE A 145 -20.55 -4.54 3.24
N ILE A 146 -19.49 -3.73 3.31
CA ILE A 146 -19.02 -3.17 4.59
C ILE A 146 -20.07 -2.20 5.17
N GLU A 147 -20.73 -1.41 4.33
CA GLU A 147 -21.81 -0.52 4.75
C GLU A 147 -22.99 -1.32 5.33
N GLU A 148 -23.43 -2.37 4.65
CA GLU A 148 -24.49 -3.26 5.16
C GLU A 148 -24.11 -3.86 6.52
N LEU A 149 -22.88 -4.40 6.64
CA LEU A 149 -22.37 -4.95 7.90
C LEU A 149 -22.30 -3.89 9.02
N SER A 150 -22.04 -2.64 8.66
CA SER A 150 -21.92 -1.55 9.63
C SER A 150 -23.22 -1.22 10.35
N GLN A 151 -24.37 -1.56 9.75
CA GLN A 151 -25.70 -1.34 10.33
C GLN A 151 -26.07 -2.38 11.38
N GLY A 152 -25.33 -3.51 11.45
CA GLY A 152 -25.59 -4.57 12.41
C GLY A 152 -25.11 -4.24 13.82
N GLU A 153 -25.58 -5.02 14.79
CA GLU A 153 -25.14 -4.93 16.18
C GLU A 153 -23.66 -5.29 16.29
N LYS A 154 -22.88 -4.47 16.99
CA LYS A 154 -21.46 -4.68 17.21
C LYS A 154 -21.23 -5.51 18.47
N LYS A 155 -20.40 -6.53 18.36
CA LYS A 155 -19.92 -7.30 19.51
C LYS A 155 -18.82 -6.55 20.24
N PRO A 156 -18.67 -6.71 21.55
CA PRO A 156 -17.61 -6.05 22.33
C PRO A 156 -16.22 -6.69 22.14
N GLU A 157 -16.10 -7.73 21.35
CA GLU A 157 -14.86 -8.48 21.11
C GLU A 157 -13.93 -7.71 20.13
N CYS A 158 -12.63 -7.81 20.38
CA CYS A 158 -11.59 -7.30 19.49
C CYS A 158 -11.07 -8.40 18.56
N SER A 159 -10.94 -8.11 17.27
CA SER A 159 -10.25 -8.97 16.31
C SER A 159 -8.86 -8.41 16.02
N ILE A 160 -7.83 -9.21 16.25
CA ILE A 160 -6.43 -8.82 16.08
C ILE A 160 -5.82 -9.64 14.94
N MET A 161 -5.33 -8.97 13.91
CA MET A 161 -4.57 -9.64 12.84
C MET A 161 -3.23 -10.12 13.37
N GLU A 162 -2.99 -11.44 13.32
CA GLU A 162 -1.71 -12.03 13.67
C GLU A 162 -0.66 -11.69 12.61
N SER A 163 0.51 -11.26 13.06
CA SER A 163 1.63 -10.93 12.18
C SER A 163 2.96 -11.10 12.90
N ASN A 164 3.92 -11.69 12.21
CA ASN A 164 5.32 -11.77 12.65
C ASN A 164 6.13 -10.51 12.33
N ILE A 165 5.50 -9.50 11.70
CA ILE A 165 6.15 -8.26 11.32
C ILE A 165 6.11 -7.31 12.52
N ASP A 166 7.26 -6.91 13.03
CA ASP A 166 7.40 -6.12 14.27
C ASP A 166 6.51 -4.86 14.30
N HIS A 167 6.48 -4.09 13.22
CA HIS A 167 5.69 -2.85 13.18
C HIS A 167 4.17 -3.08 13.14
N LYS A 168 3.69 -4.30 12.90
CA LYS A 168 2.27 -4.66 13.05
C LYS A 168 1.85 -4.80 14.52
N ASN A 169 2.83 -5.00 15.41
CA ASN A 169 2.68 -4.97 16.87
C ASN A 169 1.54 -5.83 17.44
N THR A 170 1.35 -7.03 16.91
CA THR A 170 0.34 -7.99 17.41
C THR A 170 0.44 -8.20 18.92
N SER A 171 1.66 -8.38 19.45
CA SER A 171 1.88 -8.58 20.88
C SER A 171 1.45 -7.37 21.74
N GLY A 172 1.63 -6.16 21.23
CA GLY A 172 1.15 -4.93 21.88
C GLY A 172 -0.37 -4.84 21.91
N ALA A 173 -1.04 -5.20 20.82
CA ALA A 173 -2.50 -5.26 20.74
C ALA A 173 -3.08 -6.27 21.74
N VAL A 174 -2.50 -7.47 21.80
CA VAL A 174 -2.89 -8.51 22.79
C VAL A 174 -2.72 -8.00 24.23
N LYS A 175 -1.55 -7.43 24.54
CA LYS A 175 -1.30 -6.85 25.88
C LYS A 175 -2.31 -5.76 26.23
N TYR A 176 -2.68 -4.90 25.28
CA TYR A 176 -3.68 -3.88 25.50
C TYR A 176 -5.04 -4.49 25.85
N CYS A 177 -5.51 -5.50 25.10
CA CYS A 177 -6.77 -6.18 25.38
C CYS A 177 -6.77 -6.81 26.78
N ILE A 178 -5.68 -7.48 27.15
CA ILE A 178 -5.54 -8.08 28.50
C ILE A 178 -5.62 -6.99 29.58
N LEU A 179 -4.87 -5.90 29.43
CA LEU A 179 -4.87 -4.80 30.40
C LEU A 179 -6.24 -4.11 30.53
N LYS A 180 -7.02 -4.09 29.47
CA LYS A 180 -8.37 -3.50 29.45
C LYS A 180 -9.49 -4.52 29.74
N ASN A 181 -9.13 -5.77 30.04
CA ASN A 181 -10.08 -6.86 30.24
C ASN A 181 -11.09 -7.00 29.08
N MET A 182 -10.58 -6.87 27.85
CA MET A 182 -11.35 -7.00 26.61
C MET A 182 -11.18 -8.42 26.06
N GLU A 183 -12.28 -9.01 25.62
CA GLU A 183 -12.22 -10.25 24.86
C GLU A 183 -11.59 -9.98 23.50
N TYR A 184 -10.76 -10.91 23.02
CA TYR A 184 -10.11 -10.78 21.71
C TYR A 184 -9.95 -12.13 21.03
N ASP A 185 -9.88 -12.10 19.70
CA ASP A 185 -9.56 -13.23 18.85
C ASP A 185 -8.39 -12.90 17.92
N LEU A 186 -7.47 -13.85 17.77
CA LEU A 186 -6.36 -13.76 16.84
C LEU A 186 -6.76 -14.32 15.48
N ILE A 187 -6.57 -13.54 14.43
CA ILE A 187 -6.88 -13.94 13.05
C ILE A 187 -5.57 -14.10 12.29
N ALA A 188 -5.22 -15.36 11.97
CA ALA A 188 -4.06 -15.64 11.15
C ALA A 188 -4.21 -15.08 9.73
N PRO A 189 -3.13 -14.54 9.11
CA PRO A 189 -3.19 -14.03 7.73
C PRO A 189 -3.66 -15.05 6.70
N SER A 190 -3.39 -16.35 6.97
CA SER A 190 -3.82 -17.48 6.13
C SER A 190 -5.31 -17.84 6.29
N ASP A 191 -5.97 -17.32 7.31
CA ASP A 191 -7.36 -17.67 7.61
C ASP A 191 -8.34 -16.62 7.08
N TYR A 192 -8.31 -16.44 5.76
CA TYR A 192 -9.22 -15.52 5.07
C TYR A 192 -10.70 -15.86 5.29
N LYS A 193 -11.04 -17.15 5.40
CA LYS A 193 -12.42 -17.59 5.67
C LYS A 193 -12.87 -17.14 7.06
N LYS A 194 -12.00 -17.24 8.06
CA LYS A 194 -12.26 -16.76 9.41
C LYS A 194 -12.42 -15.24 9.42
N PHE A 195 -11.55 -14.52 8.71
CA PHE A 195 -11.64 -13.08 8.56
C PHE A 195 -12.99 -12.63 7.98
N ILE A 196 -13.42 -13.24 6.87
CA ILE A 196 -14.71 -12.92 6.25
C ILE A 196 -15.88 -13.28 7.19
N LYS A 197 -15.79 -14.44 7.88
CA LYS A 197 -16.80 -14.82 8.88
C LYS A 197 -16.90 -13.78 10.00
N ARG A 198 -15.77 -13.27 10.47
CA ARG A 198 -15.71 -12.24 11.51
C ARG A 198 -16.34 -10.92 11.04
N LEU A 199 -16.03 -10.49 9.82
CA LEU A 199 -16.69 -9.32 9.21
C LEU A 199 -18.21 -9.50 9.16
N SER A 200 -18.69 -10.69 8.76
CA SER A 200 -20.13 -10.99 8.69
C SER A 200 -20.81 -11.03 10.07
N GLN A 201 -20.03 -11.18 11.15
CA GLN A 201 -20.53 -11.13 12.53
C GLN A 201 -20.46 -9.72 13.14
N ASN A 202 -20.12 -8.70 12.34
CA ASN A 202 -20.01 -7.31 12.77
C ASN A 202 -18.97 -7.06 13.90
N GLU A 203 -17.92 -7.85 13.94
CA GLU A 203 -16.85 -7.67 14.93
C GLU A 203 -16.03 -6.42 14.65
N SER A 204 -15.59 -5.76 15.71
CA SER A 204 -14.67 -4.64 15.58
C SER A 204 -13.24 -5.13 15.26
N LEU A 205 -12.63 -4.58 14.23
CA LEU A 205 -11.22 -4.80 13.90
C LEU A 205 -10.36 -3.71 14.54
N VAL A 206 -9.38 -4.12 15.30
CA VAL A 206 -8.46 -3.20 15.98
C VAL A 206 -7.05 -3.42 15.47
N PHE A 207 -6.44 -2.35 14.95
CA PHE A 207 -5.05 -2.34 14.52
C PHE A 207 -4.26 -1.39 15.42
N PHE A 208 -3.24 -1.90 16.08
CA PHE A 208 -2.35 -1.11 16.90
C PHE A 208 -1.00 -1.00 16.22
N PRO A 209 -0.70 0.13 15.56
CA PRO A 209 0.63 0.34 15.05
C PRO A 209 1.62 0.39 16.22
N LYS A 210 2.83 -0.06 15.98
CA LYS A 210 3.92 0.09 16.91
C LYS A 210 4.36 1.56 16.88
N THR A 211 4.13 2.28 17.96
CA THR A 211 4.63 3.63 18.20
C THR A 211 6.10 3.60 18.59
#